data_259164a897d8f701c91c2085067d10f3
#
_entry.id   259164a897d8f701c91c2085067d10f3
#
_cell.length_a   1.000
_cell.length_b   1.000
_cell.length_c   1.000
_cell.angle_alpha   90.00
_cell.angle_beta   90.00
_cell.angle_gamma   90.00
#
_symmetry.space_group_name_H-M   'P 1'
#
loop_
_entity.id
_entity.type
_entity.pdbx_description
1 polymer ?
#
loop_
_entity_poly.entity_id
_entity_poly.type
_entity_poly.pdbx_seq_one_letter_code
_entity_poly.pdbx_strand_id
1 'polypeptide(L)'
;YRGGFLQPVFTCATYKTQHTAHIRKEGIDKMNELRHLVDPLDLSFEETLRLLDLADSIANDRTAFAHKCEGKILATLFYEPSTRTRLSFESAMMRLGGKVLGFASAQNSSASKGESVADTIRVISSYADICAMRHPKEGAPLVASMHSRIPVINAGDGGHNHPTQTLTDLLTIKNLKGRLDNLTIGLCGDLKFGRTVHSLIQAMVRYPNVRFVMISP
;
A
#
# COMPACT_ATOMS: atom_id res chain seq x y z
N TYR A 1 -15.10 -33.63 -27.86
CA TYR A 1 -15.90 -33.08 -26.78
C TYR A 1 -15.71 -31.56 -26.80
N ARG A 2 -16.76 -30.87 -27.28
CA ARG A 2 -16.85 -29.40 -27.27
C ARG A 2 -17.58 -29.01 -26.01
N GLY A 3 -16.91 -28.39 -25.05
CA GLY A 3 -17.48 -27.74 -23.88
C GLY A 3 -16.89 -26.35 -23.78
N GLY A 4 -17.59 -25.36 -24.31
CA GLY A 4 -17.20 -23.96 -24.21
C GLY A 4 -17.39 -23.46 -22.77
N PHE A 5 -16.31 -23.18 -22.07
CA PHE A 5 -16.34 -22.42 -20.83
C PHE A 5 -16.45 -20.93 -21.17
N LEU A 6 -17.66 -20.41 -21.16
CA LEU A 6 -17.93 -18.98 -21.11
C LEU A 6 -17.67 -18.52 -19.66
N GLN A 7 -16.53 -17.92 -19.44
CA GLN A 7 -16.24 -17.24 -18.18
C GLN A 7 -16.93 -15.87 -18.13
N PRO A 8 -17.48 -15.45 -17.00
CA PRO A 8 -18.15 -14.18 -16.88
C PRO A 8 -17.14 -13.02 -17.05
N VAL A 9 -17.39 -12.17 -18.03
CA VAL A 9 -16.68 -10.90 -18.21
C VAL A 9 -17.37 -9.88 -17.30
N PHE A 10 -16.75 -9.55 -16.18
CA PHE A 10 -17.24 -8.45 -15.33
C PHE A 10 -16.80 -7.12 -15.95
N THR A 11 -17.76 -6.27 -16.27
CA THR A 11 -17.51 -4.89 -16.71
C THR A 11 -17.54 -3.96 -15.50
N CYS A 12 -16.81 -2.86 -15.57
CA CYS A 12 -16.63 -1.83 -14.53
C CYS A 12 -17.93 -1.31 -13.87
N ALA A 13 -19.09 -1.54 -14.50
CA ALA A 13 -20.39 -1.07 -14.00
C ALA A 13 -20.91 -1.82 -12.76
N THR A 14 -20.50 -3.09 -12.56
CA THR A 14 -21.04 -3.94 -11.48
C THR A 14 -20.31 -3.76 -10.14
N TYR A 15 -19.12 -3.20 -10.14
CA TYR A 15 -18.33 -3.01 -8.90
C TYR A 15 -18.65 -1.71 -8.15
N LYS A 16 -19.32 -0.76 -8.80
CA LYS A 16 -19.61 0.56 -8.23
C LYS A 16 -20.68 0.60 -7.12
N THR A 17 -21.42 -0.49 -6.88
CA THR A 17 -22.66 -0.43 -6.08
C THR A 17 -22.59 -0.96 -4.67
N GLN A 18 -21.47 -1.47 -4.16
CA GLN A 18 -21.45 -2.09 -2.83
C GLN A 18 -20.49 -1.53 -1.78
N HIS A 19 -19.62 -0.56 -2.12
CA HIS A 19 -18.62 -0.07 -1.14
C HIS A 19 -18.55 1.46 -0.98
N THR A 20 -19.58 2.23 -1.37
CA THR A 20 -19.64 3.67 -1.14
C THR A 20 -20.58 4.04 -0.01
N ALA A 21 -20.32 3.57 1.19
CA ALA A 21 -20.96 4.09 2.40
C ALA A 21 -19.89 4.28 3.49
N HIS A 22 -18.92 5.15 3.26
CA HIS A 22 -18.16 5.76 4.34
C HIS A 22 -18.45 7.25 4.36
N ILE A 23 -19.27 7.59 5.36
CA ILE A 23 -19.73 8.85 5.84
C ILE A 23 -18.61 9.90 5.78
N ARG A 24 -18.70 10.83 4.82
CA ARG A 24 -18.02 12.11 4.92
C ARG A 24 -18.70 12.90 6.04
N LYS A 25 -18.07 13.01 7.18
CA LYS A 25 -18.33 14.12 8.10
C LYS A 25 -17.67 15.36 7.49
N GLU A 26 -18.49 16.18 6.86
CA GLU A 26 -18.10 17.53 6.45
C GLU A 26 -17.92 18.40 7.68
N GLY A 27 -16.80 19.10 7.71
CA GLY A 27 -16.63 20.34 8.43
C GLY A 27 -16.14 20.21 9.86
N ILE A 28 -14.82 20.05 10.06
CA ILE A 28 -14.04 20.73 11.12
C ILE A 28 -12.56 20.69 10.69
N ASP A 29 -11.97 21.87 10.57
CA ASP A 29 -10.54 22.22 10.44
C ASP A 29 -9.65 21.46 9.45
N LYS A 30 -9.50 22.01 8.26
CA LYS A 30 -8.44 21.72 7.28
C LYS A 30 -7.06 22.28 7.67
N MET A 31 -6.64 22.11 8.90
CA MET A 31 -5.25 22.40 9.30
C MET A 31 -4.64 21.18 9.97
N ASN A 32 -3.78 20.47 9.20
CA ASN A 32 -2.93 19.35 9.66
C ASN A 32 -3.62 18.00 9.89
N GLU A 33 -4.48 17.53 9.03
CA GLU A 33 -4.80 16.09 9.05
C GLU A 33 -3.58 15.28 8.59
N LEU A 34 -3.07 14.46 9.52
CA LEU A 34 -2.00 13.53 9.29
C LEU A 34 -2.43 12.52 8.21
N ARG A 35 -1.71 12.46 7.09
CA ARG A 35 -2.05 11.55 6.00
C ARG A 35 -1.40 10.19 6.20
N HIS A 36 -2.19 9.14 6.04
CA HIS A 36 -1.75 7.76 6.08
C HIS A 36 -1.92 7.12 4.68
N LEU A 37 -1.22 6.02 4.43
CA LEU A 37 -1.40 5.18 3.25
C LEU A 37 -1.69 3.75 3.73
N VAL A 38 -2.95 3.48 4.05
CA VAL A 38 -3.41 2.19 4.59
C VAL A 38 -4.12 1.37 3.51
N ASP A 39 -4.82 2.06 2.63
CA ASP A 39 -5.59 1.48 1.52
C ASP A 39 -5.08 2.04 0.18
N PRO A 40 -5.11 1.27 -0.93
CA PRO A 40 -4.79 1.79 -2.26
C PRO A 40 -5.62 3.01 -2.68
N LEU A 41 -6.81 3.19 -2.11
CA LEU A 41 -7.72 4.30 -2.40
C LEU A 41 -7.49 5.56 -1.55
N ASP A 42 -6.55 5.53 -0.60
CA ASP A 42 -6.17 6.71 0.19
C ASP A 42 -5.50 7.81 -0.68
N LEU A 43 -5.02 7.42 -1.85
CA LEU A 43 -4.48 8.34 -2.85
C LEU A 43 -5.53 8.64 -3.92
N SER A 44 -5.70 9.91 -4.28
CA SER A 44 -6.48 10.28 -5.44
C SER A 44 -5.85 9.75 -6.74
N PHE A 45 -6.61 9.79 -7.84
CA PHE A 45 -6.09 9.40 -9.14
C PHE A 45 -4.87 10.24 -9.54
N GLU A 46 -4.97 11.56 -9.37
CA GLU A 46 -3.93 12.54 -9.70
C GLU A 46 -2.70 12.37 -8.78
N GLU A 47 -2.91 12.05 -7.51
CA GLU A 47 -1.82 11.78 -6.57
C GLU A 47 -1.08 10.49 -6.94
N THR A 48 -1.81 9.45 -7.33
CA THR A 48 -1.21 8.22 -7.81
C THR A 48 -0.32 8.48 -9.02
N LEU A 49 -0.81 9.21 -10.04
CA LEU A 49 -0.02 9.53 -11.22
C LEU A 49 1.24 10.34 -10.85
N ARG A 50 1.12 11.37 -9.99
CA ARG A 50 2.28 12.14 -9.53
C ARG A 50 3.33 11.30 -8.81
N LEU A 51 2.89 10.30 -8.01
CA LEU A 51 3.82 9.39 -7.35
C LEU A 51 4.53 8.46 -8.34
N LEU A 52 3.84 8.00 -9.39
CA LEU A 52 4.47 7.21 -10.44
C LEU A 52 5.50 8.04 -11.23
N ASP A 53 5.19 9.29 -11.56
CA ASP A 53 6.12 10.20 -12.24
C ASP A 53 7.33 10.55 -11.34
N LEU A 54 7.11 10.73 -10.04
CA LEU A 54 8.16 10.93 -9.06
C LEU A 54 9.07 9.69 -8.97
N ALA A 55 8.49 8.49 -8.99
CA ALA A 55 9.27 7.24 -8.96
C ALA A 55 10.17 7.11 -10.20
N ASP A 56 9.66 7.45 -11.39
CA ASP A 56 10.46 7.49 -12.63
C ASP A 56 11.59 8.55 -12.52
N SER A 57 11.31 9.72 -11.96
CA SER A 57 12.32 10.77 -11.74
C SER A 57 13.44 10.31 -10.80
N ILE A 58 13.07 9.62 -9.70
CA ILE A 58 14.04 9.05 -8.74
C ILE A 58 14.86 7.92 -9.40
N ALA A 59 14.23 7.11 -10.25
CA ALA A 59 14.94 6.04 -10.96
C ALA A 59 15.98 6.58 -11.94
N ASN A 60 15.68 7.71 -12.59
CA ASN A 60 16.57 8.37 -13.56
C ASN A 60 17.72 9.13 -12.89
N ASP A 61 17.48 9.80 -11.76
CA ASP A 61 18.53 10.50 -11.01
C ASP A 61 18.33 10.33 -9.49
N ARG A 62 18.95 9.29 -8.94
CA ARG A 62 18.89 9.00 -7.50
C ARG A 62 19.64 10.03 -6.66
N THR A 63 20.66 10.67 -7.23
CA THR A 63 21.52 11.58 -6.48
C THR A 63 20.82 12.89 -6.14
N ALA A 64 19.93 13.37 -7.01
CA ALA A 64 19.09 14.54 -6.78
C ALA A 64 18.13 14.38 -5.56
N PHE A 65 17.89 13.16 -5.13
CA PHE A 65 16.99 12.85 -4.02
C PHE A 65 17.71 12.40 -2.75
N ALA A 66 19.05 12.28 -2.76
CA ALA A 66 19.82 11.67 -1.67
C ALA A 66 19.69 12.36 -0.30
N HIS A 67 19.23 13.61 -0.25
CA HIS A 67 19.08 14.40 0.97
C HIS A 67 17.62 14.75 1.32
N LYS A 68 16.63 14.18 0.61
CA LYS A 68 15.20 14.54 0.78
C LYS A 68 14.62 14.15 2.15
N CYS A 69 15.20 13.14 2.79
CA CYS A 69 14.78 12.67 4.11
C CYS A 69 15.87 12.86 5.18
N GLU A 70 16.80 13.79 4.96
CA GLU A 70 17.85 14.10 5.93
C GLU A 70 17.23 14.53 7.27
N GLY A 71 17.74 13.98 8.37
CA GLY A 71 17.20 14.21 9.71
C GLY A 71 15.91 13.46 10.03
N LYS A 72 15.31 12.72 9.08
CA LYS A 72 14.08 11.94 9.27
C LYS A 72 14.37 10.49 9.64
N ILE A 73 13.46 9.90 10.42
CA ILE A 73 13.54 8.51 10.89
C ILE A 73 12.30 7.75 10.43
N LEU A 74 12.51 6.63 9.75
CA LEU A 74 11.48 5.66 9.41
C LEU A 74 11.46 4.54 10.46
N ALA A 75 10.29 4.27 11.04
CA ALA A 75 10.05 3.06 11.82
C ALA A 75 9.56 1.93 10.91
N THR A 76 10.20 0.76 10.96
CA THR A 76 9.77 -0.46 10.29
C THR A 76 9.26 -1.48 11.31
N LEU A 77 7.93 -1.60 11.43
CA LEU A 77 7.26 -2.46 12.40
C LEU A 77 6.72 -3.70 11.69
N PHE A 78 7.53 -4.75 11.65
CA PHE A 78 7.20 -5.99 10.94
C PHE A 78 6.84 -7.09 11.94
N TYR A 79 5.53 -7.31 12.13
CA TYR A 79 4.99 -8.34 13.03
C TYR A 79 5.00 -9.73 12.41
N GLU A 80 5.17 -9.82 11.09
CA GLU A 80 5.42 -11.07 10.36
C GLU A 80 6.68 -10.95 9.50
N PRO A 81 7.43 -12.05 9.26
CA PRO A 81 8.64 -12.03 8.45
C PRO A 81 8.37 -11.53 7.02
N SER A 82 9.15 -10.57 6.56
CA SER A 82 9.13 -10.10 5.17
C SER A 82 10.45 -9.44 4.80
N THR A 83 11.37 -10.22 4.27
CA THR A 83 12.71 -9.74 3.94
C THR A 83 12.66 -8.65 2.86
N ARG A 84 12.02 -8.92 1.73
CA ARG A 84 12.00 -7.99 0.58
C ARG A 84 11.35 -6.66 0.92
N THR A 85 10.14 -6.69 1.48
CA THR A 85 9.39 -5.47 1.78
C THR A 85 10.12 -4.61 2.81
N ARG A 86 10.59 -5.22 3.90
CA ARG A 86 11.33 -4.51 4.93
C ARG A 86 12.59 -3.85 4.37
N LEU A 87 13.45 -4.61 3.71
CA LEU A 87 14.69 -4.09 3.13
C LEU A 87 14.43 -3.02 2.05
N SER A 88 13.32 -3.10 1.31
CA SER A 88 12.93 -2.07 0.35
C SER A 88 12.64 -0.74 1.05
N PHE A 89 11.85 -0.72 2.11
CA PHE A 89 11.57 0.49 2.89
C PHE A 89 12.83 1.06 3.54
N GLU A 90 13.63 0.21 4.19
CA GLU A 90 14.85 0.62 4.87
C GLU A 90 15.88 1.18 3.86
N SER A 91 16.10 0.48 2.75
CA SER A 91 17.01 0.94 1.69
C SER A 91 16.53 2.26 1.05
N ALA A 92 15.22 2.41 0.81
CA ALA A 92 14.66 3.64 0.26
C ALA A 92 14.93 4.82 1.21
N MET A 93 14.62 4.67 2.50
CA MET A 93 14.84 5.74 3.48
C MET A 93 16.32 6.13 3.60
N MET A 94 17.23 5.15 3.66
CA MET A 94 18.66 5.40 3.72
C MET A 94 19.19 6.09 2.46
N ARG A 95 18.69 5.69 1.28
CA ARG A 95 19.07 6.34 0.00
C ARG A 95 18.57 7.77 -0.13
N LEU A 96 17.53 8.13 0.59
CA LEU A 96 17.01 9.49 0.68
C LEU A 96 17.68 10.32 1.79
N GLY A 97 18.71 9.78 2.47
CA GLY A 97 19.45 10.47 3.53
C GLY A 97 18.85 10.32 4.94
N GLY A 98 17.79 9.55 5.09
CA GLY A 98 17.16 9.31 6.38
C GLY A 98 17.78 8.14 7.16
N LYS A 99 17.20 7.88 8.34
CA LYS A 99 17.60 6.79 9.24
C LYS A 99 16.44 5.82 9.43
N VAL A 100 16.75 4.63 9.92
CA VAL A 100 15.74 3.59 10.19
C VAL A 100 15.88 3.02 11.59
N LEU A 101 14.74 2.65 12.17
CA LEU A 101 14.65 1.86 13.40
C LEU A 101 13.48 0.88 13.27
N GLY A 102 13.41 -0.13 14.10
CA GLY A 102 12.27 -1.05 14.08
C GLY A 102 12.61 -2.48 14.45
N PHE A 103 11.67 -3.38 14.19
CA PHE A 103 11.83 -4.83 14.45
C PHE A 103 11.34 -5.67 13.27
N ALA A 104 11.87 -6.90 13.17
CA ALA A 104 11.64 -7.81 12.06
C ALA A 104 10.58 -8.90 12.35
N SER A 105 10.16 -9.02 13.61
CA SER A 105 9.11 -9.96 14.04
C SER A 105 8.48 -9.51 15.35
N ALA A 106 7.24 -9.94 15.59
CA ALA A 106 6.53 -9.68 16.85
C ALA A 106 7.29 -10.25 18.08
N GLN A 107 7.99 -11.37 17.89
CA GLN A 107 8.74 -12.04 18.95
C GLN A 107 9.89 -11.18 19.52
N ASN A 108 10.44 -10.30 18.69
CA ASN A 108 11.52 -9.38 19.06
C ASN A 108 11.02 -8.00 19.51
N SER A 109 9.76 -7.90 19.90
CA SER A 109 9.11 -6.66 20.33
C SER A 109 8.25 -6.89 21.58
N SER A 110 7.78 -5.81 22.20
CA SER A 110 6.86 -5.87 23.33
C SER A 110 5.50 -6.51 22.99
N ALA A 111 5.18 -6.68 21.71
CA ALA A 111 3.99 -7.43 21.28
C ALA A 111 4.00 -8.88 21.80
N SER A 112 5.18 -9.49 21.95
CA SER A 112 5.34 -10.82 22.56
C SER A 112 4.89 -10.88 24.02
N LYS A 113 4.81 -9.73 24.68
CA LYS A 113 4.34 -9.55 26.06
C LYS A 113 2.89 -9.05 26.15
N GLY A 114 2.17 -8.99 25.01
CA GLY A 114 0.77 -8.57 24.95
C GLY A 114 0.55 -7.08 24.69
N GLU A 115 1.60 -6.30 24.34
CA GLU A 115 1.43 -4.90 23.95
C GLU A 115 0.57 -4.79 22.68
N SER A 116 -0.43 -3.89 22.72
CA SER A 116 -1.32 -3.68 21.59
C SER A 116 -0.66 -2.87 20.46
N VAL A 117 -1.18 -3.02 19.24
CA VAL A 117 -0.76 -2.19 18.09
C VAL A 117 -0.94 -0.70 18.39
N ALA A 118 -2.04 -0.35 19.07
CA ALA A 118 -2.34 1.03 19.46
C ALA A 118 -1.30 1.62 20.43
N ASP A 119 -0.84 0.83 21.38
CA ASP A 119 0.17 1.28 22.33
C ASP A 119 1.55 1.34 21.70
N THR A 120 1.92 0.31 20.92
CA THR A 120 3.17 0.31 20.16
C THR A 120 3.29 1.56 19.29
N ILE A 121 2.25 1.91 18.51
CA ILE A 121 2.35 3.05 17.59
C ILE A 121 2.40 4.40 18.33
N ARG A 122 1.76 4.53 19.50
CA ARG A 122 1.88 5.73 20.34
C ARG A 122 3.32 5.94 20.81
N VAL A 123 3.99 4.88 21.25
CA VAL A 123 5.39 4.92 21.65
C VAL A 123 6.29 5.24 20.47
N ILE A 124 6.13 4.54 19.36
CA ILE A 124 6.93 4.74 18.12
C ILE A 124 6.76 6.15 17.56
N SER A 125 5.59 6.74 17.69
CA SER A 125 5.34 8.13 17.26
C SER A 125 6.21 9.17 18.00
N SER A 126 6.85 8.79 19.12
CA SER A 126 7.81 9.63 19.83
C SER A 126 9.25 9.45 19.34
N TYR A 127 9.53 8.45 18.52
CA TYR A 127 10.88 8.09 18.07
C TYR A 127 11.10 8.27 16.58
N ALA A 128 10.04 8.30 15.77
CA ALA A 128 10.12 8.31 14.33
C ALA A 128 9.24 9.41 13.72
N ASP A 129 9.49 9.73 12.45
CA ASP A 129 8.73 10.71 11.66
C ASP A 129 7.69 10.03 10.76
N ILE A 130 7.86 8.75 10.45
CA ILE A 130 6.98 7.95 9.60
C ILE A 130 7.11 6.47 9.98
N CYS A 131 6.04 5.69 9.80
CA CYS A 131 6.02 4.26 10.11
C CYS A 131 5.58 3.44 8.90
N ALA A 132 6.33 2.39 8.58
CA ALA A 132 5.90 1.30 7.70
C ALA A 132 5.56 0.08 8.56
N MET A 133 4.28 -0.33 8.54
CA MET A 133 3.79 -1.45 9.34
C MET A 133 3.37 -2.62 8.48
N ARG A 134 3.86 -3.82 8.81
CA ARG A 134 3.39 -5.09 8.27
C ARG A 134 2.86 -5.97 9.39
N HIS A 135 1.64 -6.50 9.21
CA HIS A 135 0.98 -7.25 10.26
C HIS A 135 0.21 -8.45 9.70
N PRO A 136 0.17 -9.62 10.39
CA PRO A 136 -0.60 -10.79 9.94
C PRO A 136 -2.12 -10.60 10.06
N LYS A 137 -2.58 -9.70 10.93
CA LYS A 137 -4.02 -9.41 11.11
C LYS A 137 -4.44 -8.27 10.19
N GLU A 138 -5.52 -8.48 9.45
CA GLU A 138 -6.17 -7.46 8.63
C GLU A 138 -6.63 -6.27 9.47
N GLY A 139 -6.50 -5.06 8.94
CA GLY A 139 -6.88 -3.81 9.60
C GLY A 139 -5.92 -3.32 10.69
N ALA A 140 -4.86 -4.05 11.03
CA ALA A 140 -3.90 -3.59 12.05
C ALA A 140 -3.23 -2.25 11.70
N PRO A 141 -2.80 -1.98 10.45
CA PRO A 141 -2.30 -0.65 10.06
C PRO A 141 -3.36 0.45 10.15
N LEU A 142 -4.64 0.13 9.94
CA LEU A 142 -5.75 1.07 10.14
C LEU A 142 -5.89 1.42 11.64
N VAL A 143 -5.85 0.43 12.52
CA VAL A 143 -5.85 0.69 13.97
C VAL A 143 -4.64 1.53 14.36
N ALA A 144 -3.46 1.24 13.81
CA ALA A 144 -2.27 2.05 14.04
C ALA A 144 -2.46 3.50 13.59
N SER A 145 -3.05 3.75 12.41
CA SER A 145 -3.27 5.10 11.89
C SER A 145 -4.19 5.94 12.80
N MET A 146 -5.21 5.32 13.41
CA MET A 146 -6.13 5.97 14.34
C MET A 146 -5.47 6.44 15.67
N HIS A 147 -4.33 5.84 16.02
CA HIS A 147 -3.63 6.11 17.28
C HIS A 147 -2.24 6.73 17.09
N SER A 148 -1.83 6.92 15.83
CA SER A 148 -0.52 7.46 15.48
C SER A 148 -0.50 8.98 15.49
N ARG A 149 0.68 9.55 15.82
CA ARG A 149 1.00 10.97 15.62
C ARG A 149 1.93 11.21 14.44
N ILE A 150 2.24 10.15 13.68
CA ILE A 150 3.09 10.18 12.49
C ILE A 150 2.38 9.43 11.35
N PRO A 151 2.71 9.69 10.06
CA PRO A 151 2.19 8.92 8.94
C PRO A 151 2.42 7.43 9.11
N VAL A 152 1.40 6.62 8.81
CA VAL A 152 1.49 5.16 8.78
C VAL A 152 1.29 4.68 7.34
N ILE A 153 2.21 3.83 6.88
CA ILE A 153 2.15 3.14 5.60
C ILE A 153 1.89 1.65 5.86
N ASN A 154 0.84 1.11 5.25
CA ASN A 154 0.57 -0.32 5.25
C ASN A 154 1.54 -1.05 4.32
N ALA A 155 2.44 -1.84 4.88
CA ALA A 155 3.40 -2.69 4.18
C ALA A 155 2.88 -4.14 3.99
N GLY A 156 1.58 -4.33 4.11
CA GLY A 156 0.84 -5.59 3.98
C GLY A 156 0.17 -6.02 5.28
N ASP A 157 -1.15 -6.27 5.25
CA ASP A 157 -1.94 -6.72 6.39
C ASP A 157 -2.75 -7.98 6.05
N GLY A 158 -2.29 -9.12 6.51
CA GLY A 158 -2.95 -10.40 6.26
C GLY A 158 -3.21 -10.69 4.78
N GLY A 159 -4.42 -11.07 4.45
CA GLY A 159 -4.93 -11.25 3.08
C GLY A 159 -5.54 -9.99 2.46
N HIS A 160 -5.57 -8.86 3.17
CA HIS A 160 -6.38 -7.70 2.84
C HIS A 160 -5.69 -6.76 1.83
N ASN A 161 -4.78 -5.88 2.27
CA ASN A 161 -4.20 -4.83 1.43
C ASN A 161 -2.67 -4.79 1.43
N HIS A 162 -2.10 -4.31 0.31
CA HIS A 162 -0.69 -3.99 0.17
C HIS A 162 -0.52 -2.78 -0.76
N PRO A 163 -0.87 -1.55 -0.32
CA PRO A 163 -0.94 -0.38 -1.19
C PRO A 163 0.38 -0.05 -1.87
N THR A 164 1.51 -0.25 -1.20
CA THR A 164 2.82 0.01 -1.82
C THR A 164 3.20 -1.01 -2.89
N GLN A 165 2.74 -2.26 -2.78
CA GLN A 165 2.88 -3.24 -3.87
C GLN A 165 2.03 -2.81 -5.06
N THR A 166 0.82 -2.33 -4.83
CA THR A 166 -0.05 -1.79 -5.89
C THR A 166 0.63 -0.66 -6.66
N LEU A 167 1.27 0.29 -5.98
CA LEU A 167 2.04 1.36 -6.66
C LEU A 167 3.18 0.80 -7.50
N THR A 168 3.88 -0.22 -7.02
CA THR A 168 4.94 -0.90 -7.79
C THR A 168 4.38 -1.60 -9.04
N ASP A 169 3.25 -2.26 -8.91
CA ASP A 169 2.58 -2.93 -10.03
C ASP A 169 2.09 -1.92 -11.07
N LEU A 170 1.48 -0.81 -10.65
CA LEU A 170 1.07 0.28 -11.53
C LEU A 170 2.26 0.89 -12.28
N LEU A 171 3.37 1.16 -11.57
CA LEU A 171 4.60 1.67 -12.19
C LEU A 171 5.14 0.68 -13.23
N THR A 172 5.14 -0.61 -12.91
CA THR A 172 5.59 -1.66 -13.83
C THR A 172 4.72 -1.71 -15.08
N ILE A 173 3.40 -1.67 -14.93
CA ILE A 173 2.46 -1.65 -16.06
C ILE A 173 2.68 -0.37 -16.90
N LYS A 174 2.77 0.80 -16.26
CA LYS A 174 3.03 2.08 -16.94
C LYS A 174 4.32 2.01 -17.75
N ASN A 175 5.42 1.52 -17.18
CA ASN A 175 6.73 1.49 -17.84
C ASN A 175 6.77 0.46 -18.98
N LEU A 176 6.07 -0.68 -18.87
CA LEU A 176 6.05 -1.70 -19.90
C LEU A 176 5.04 -1.43 -21.02
N LYS A 177 3.92 -0.77 -20.70
CA LYS A 177 2.82 -0.54 -21.66
C LYS A 177 2.68 0.91 -22.10
N GLY A 178 3.38 1.85 -21.47
CA GLY A 178 3.26 3.28 -21.72
C GLY A 178 1.92 3.89 -21.29
N ARG A 179 1.03 3.10 -20.69
CA ARG A 179 -0.33 3.52 -20.29
C ARG A 179 -0.87 2.63 -19.17
N LEU A 180 -1.95 3.09 -18.53
CA LEU A 180 -2.70 2.35 -17.51
C LEU A 180 -4.17 2.13 -17.91
N ASP A 181 -4.62 2.74 -18.98
CA ASP A 181 -5.96 2.59 -19.56
C ASP A 181 -5.97 1.62 -20.77
N ASN A 182 -7.16 1.27 -21.25
CA ASN A 182 -7.35 0.41 -22.43
C ASN A 182 -6.52 -0.89 -22.36
N LEU A 183 -6.52 -1.55 -21.21
CA LEU A 183 -5.76 -2.77 -20.95
C LEU A 183 -6.67 -3.95 -20.63
N THR A 184 -6.21 -5.14 -21.03
CA THR A 184 -6.76 -6.41 -20.53
C THR A 184 -5.70 -7.05 -19.61
N ILE A 185 -6.05 -7.28 -18.36
CA ILE A 185 -5.16 -7.82 -17.32
C ILE A 185 -5.60 -9.24 -16.99
N GLY A 186 -4.73 -10.21 -17.24
CA GLY A 186 -4.92 -11.60 -16.82
C GLY A 186 -4.41 -11.80 -15.39
N LEU A 187 -5.26 -12.32 -14.51
CA LEU A 187 -4.92 -12.66 -13.13
C LEU A 187 -5.07 -14.16 -12.97
N CYS A 188 -3.98 -14.84 -12.66
CA CYS A 188 -3.94 -16.30 -12.58
C CYS A 188 -3.38 -16.77 -11.23
N GLY A 189 -4.06 -17.73 -10.60
CA GLY A 189 -3.65 -18.35 -9.35
C GLY A 189 -4.66 -18.20 -8.22
N ASP A 190 -4.18 -18.03 -6.98
CA ASP A 190 -5.05 -17.82 -5.82
C ASP A 190 -5.64 -16.41 -5.82
N LEU A 191 -6.83 -16.30 -6.41
CA LEU A 191 -7.56 -15.03 -6.48
C LEU A 191 -8.40 -14.77 -5.22
N LYS A 192 -8.57 -15.76 -4.34
CA LYS A 192 -9.36 -15.63 -3.11
C LYS A 192 -8.57 -14.96 -1.99
N PHE A 193 -7.31 -15.37 -1.80
CA PHE A 193 -6.46 -14.90 -0.70
C PHE A 193 -5.30 -14.01 -1.16
N GLY A 194 -5.17 -13.81 -2.47
CA GLY A 194 -4.12 -13.01 -3.08
C GLY A 194 -4.33 -11.50 -2.88
N ARG A 195 -3.94 -10.94 -1.72
CA ARG A 195 -4.10 -9.51 -1.40
C ARG A 195 -3.58 -8.55 -2.47
N THR A 196 -2.50 -8.91 -3.15
CA THR A 196 -1.92 -8.08 -4.23
C THR A 196 -2.85 -7.99 -5.42
N VAL A 197 -3.57 -9.07 -5.73
CA VAL A 197 -4.58 -9.12 -6.80
C VAL A 197 -5.74 -8.19 -6.44
N HIS A 198 -6.25 -8.27 -5.23
CA HIS A 198 -7.37 -7.43 -4.77
C HIS A 198 -7.00 -5.94 -4.82
N SER A 199 -5.87 -5.57 -4.26
CA SER A 199 -5.39 -4.19 -4.27
C SER A 199 -5.12 -3.67 -5.69
N LEU A 200 -4.57 -4.51 -6.58
CA LEU A 200 -4.35 -4.14 -7.98
C LEU A 200 -5.66 -3.92 -8.73
N ILE A 201 -6.66 -4.79 -8.55
CA ILE A 201 -7.99 -4.61 -9.16
C ILE A 201 -8.60 -3.30 -8.69
N GLN A 202 -8.61 -3.01 -7.37
CA GLN A 202 -9.14 -1.77 -6.80
C GLN A 202 -8.49 -0.53 -7.43
N ALA A 203 -7.18 -0.55 -7.65
CA ALA A 203 -6.47 0.56 -8.27
C ALA A 203 -6.77 0.67 -9.76
N MET A 204 -6.79 -0.45 -10.50
CA MET A 204 -6.93 -0.46 -11.95
C MET A 204 -8.34 -0.19 -12.46
N VAL A 205 -9.40 -0.45 -11.66
CA VAL A 205 -10.79 -0.09 -12.04
C VAL A 205 -11.02 1.41 -12.16
N ARG A 206 -10.09 2.22 -11.67
CA ARG A 206 -10.12 3.69 -11.78
C ARG A 206 -9.72 4.21 -13.16
N TYR A 207 -9.06 3.34 -13.98
CA TYR A 207 -8.61 3.67 -15.32
C TYR A 207 -9.65 3.24 -16.36
N PRO A 208 -9.90 4.05 -17.40
CA PRO A 208 -10.92 3.73 -18.39
C PRO A 208 -10.57 2.50 -19.23
N ASN A 209 -11.60 1.74 -19.60
CA ASN A 209 -11.52 0.58 -20.49
C ASN A 209 -10.53 -0.52 -20.04
N VAL A 210 -10.38 -0.71 -18.72
CA VAL A 210 -9.63 -1.83 -18.17
C VAL A 210 -10.55 -3.03 -18.01
N ARG A 211 -10.09 -4.19 -18.50
CA ARG A 211 -10.77 -5.49 -18.40
C ARG A 211 -9.91 -6.46 -17.59
N PHE A 212 -10.55 -7.30 -16.79
CA PHE A 212 -9.88 -8.35 -16.04
C PHE A 212 -10.31 -9.72 -16.55
N VAL A 213 -9.32 -10.60 -16.75
CA VAL A 213 -9.53 -12.03 -17.00
C VAL A 213 -9.03 -12.79 -15.79
N MET A 214 -9.93 -13.42 -15.05
CA MET A 214 -9.63 -14.12 -13.82
C MET A 214 -9.52 -15.62 -14.10
N ILE A 215 -8.39 -16.22 -13.76
CA ILE A 215 -8.09 -17.64 -13.96
C ILE A 215 -7.71 -18.21 -12.58
N SER A 216 -8.62 -18.95 -12.00
CA SER A 216 -8.43 -19.62 -10.71
C SER A 216 -8.83 -21.08 -10.82
N PRO A 217 -8.13 -22.01 -10.13
CA PRO A 217 -8.53 -23.41 -10.06
C PRO A 217 -9.88 -23.59 -9.36
#